data_9ecad8a05fb906aaccf07fa813fe8b99
#
_entry.id   9ecad8a05fb906aaccf07fa813fe8b99
#
_cell.length_a   1.000
_cell.length_b   1.000
_cell.length_c   1.000
_cell.angle_alpha   90.00
_cell.angle_beta   90.00
_cell.angle_gamma   90.00
#
_symmetry.space_group_name_H-M   'P 1'
#
loop_
_entity.id
_entity.type
_entity.pdbx_description
1 polymer ?
#
loop_
_entity_poly.entity_id
_entity_poly.type
_entity_poly.pdbx_seq_one_letter_code
_entity_poly.pdbx_strand_id
1 'polypeptide(L)'
;MAPPIDAREKLGTALRQALTQMPLSKISVSALTRAAGVTRQAFYYHFNSLSDLNAWVFREEITARLTTSSGEWLDAIEATMMWMHEHRDETASAMKTIEANDLWAFLASHIQELIESRLDGSATATARDVVAQHFALASTAHMAQWMLSGLEVNPSVAIARMRVLMTDQTTSALARLAQ
;
A
#
# COMPACT_ATOMS: atom_id res chain seq x y z
N MET A 1 16.36 6.35 25.57
CA MET A 1 16.72 7.37 24.55
C MET A 1 16.32 6.77 23.20
N ALA A 2 15.33 7.34 22.51
CA ALA A 2 14.92 6.85 21.20
C ALA A 2 16.12 6.98 20.23
N PRO A 3 16.31 6.01 19.30
CA PRO A 3 17.35 6.14 18.30
C PRO A 3 17.11 7.41 17.46
N PRO A 4 18.16 8.06 16.94
CA PRO A 4 18.00 9.23 16.09
C PRO A 4 17.13 8.83 14.86
N ILE A 5 16.07 9.60 14.63
CA ILE A 5 15.20 9.40 13.45
C ILE A 5 16.07 9.53 12.21
N ASP A 6 16.07 8.50 11.36
CA ASP A 6 16.85 8.46 10.13
C ASP A 6 16.46 9.62 9.20
N ALA A 7 17.42 10.10 8.42
CA ALA A 7 17.20 11.17 7.43
C ALA A 7 16.10 10.80 6.42
N ARG A 8 15.97 9.52 6.09
CA ARG A 8 14.93 8.96 5.22
C ARG A 8 13.54 9.20 5.80
N GLU A 9 13.34 8.89 7.09
CA GLU A 9 12.07 9.10 7.80
C GLU A 9 11.72 10.58 7.96
N LYS A 10 12.73 11.43 8.22
CA LYS A 10 12.53 12.89 8.29
C LYS A 10 12.06 13.45 6.96
N LEU A 11 12.64 12.98 5.87
CA LEU A 11 12.26 13.37 4.52
C LEU A 11 10.85 12.89 4.17
N GLY A 12 10.50 11.66 4.51
CA GLY A 12 9.15 11.13 4.34
C GLY A 12 8.10 11.92 5.11
N THR A 13 8.37 12.23 6.37
CA THR A 13 7.49 13.05 7.22
C THR A 13 7.30 14.46 6.64
N ALA A 14 8.40 15.09 6.20
CA ALA A 14 8.34 16.41 5.58
C ALA A 14 7.56 16.38 4.26
N LEU A 15 7.69 15.31 3.45
CA LEU A 15 6.93 15.16 2.22
C LEU A 15 5.44 15.01 2.52
N ARG A 16 5.04 14.13 3.45
CA ARG A 16 3.64 13.97 3.85
C ARG A 16 3.03 15.32 4.27
N GLN A 17 3.74 16.08 5.09
CA GLN A 17 3.29 17.40 5.52
C GLN A 17 3.17 18.39 4.36
N ALA A 18 4.13 18.41 3.43
CA ALA A 18 4.09 19.31 2.27
C ALA A 18 2.91 18.98 1.35
N LEU A 19 2.60 17.70 1.14
CA LEU A 19 1.50 17.24 0.29
C LEU A 19 0.11 17.63 0.82
N THR A 20 -0.04 17.91 2.11
CA THR A 20 -1.29 18.48 2.65
C THR A 20 -1.53 19.94 2.22
N GLN A 21 -0.51 20.62 1.72
CA GLN A 21 -0.55 22.06 1.39
C GLN A 21 -0.47 22.31 -0.11
N MET A 22 0.22 21.44 -0.85
CA MET A 22 0.46 21.64 -2.28
C MET A 22 0.75 20.32 -3.00
N PRO A 23 0.46 20.22 -4.30
CA PRO A 23 0.75 19.03 -5.09
C PRO A 23 2.26 18.79 -5.21
N LEU A 24 2.65 17.52 -5.41
CA LEU A 24 4.04 17.06 -5.53
C LEU A 24 4.85 17.88 -6.54
N SER A 25 4.23 18.29 -7.66
CA SER A 25 4.86 19.08 -8.73
C SER A 25 5.34 20.47 -8.30
N LYS A 26 4.82 21.01 -7.20
CA LYS A 26 5.22 22.31 -6.63
C LYS A 26 6.24 22.21 -5.50
N ILE A 27 6.55 21.00 -5.04
CA ILE A 27 7.54 20.77 -3.99
C ILE A 27 8.94 20.76 -4.61
N SER A 28 9.89 21.40 -3.95
CA SER A 28 11.30 21.34 -4.36
C SER A 28 12.16 20.58 -3.33
N VAL A 29 13.21 19.90 -3.79
CA VAL A 29 14.16 19.23 -2.91
C VAL A 29 14.74 20.19 -1.87
N SER A 30 15.03 21.45 -2.27
CA SER A 30 15.58 22.45 -1.36
C SER A 30 14.61 22.87 -0.26
N ALA A 31 13.33 23.04 -0.58
CA ALA A 31 12.30 23.33 0.42
C ALA A 31 12.10 22.15 1.38
N LEU A 32 12.04 20.94 0.83
CA LEU A 32 11.83 19.73 1.59
C LEU A 32 12.99 19.43 2.56
N THR A 33 14.24 19.50 2.09
CA THR A 33 15.41 19.25 2.95
C THR A 33 15.53 20.26 4.08
N ARG A 34 15.15 21.52 3.81
CA ARG A 34 15.07 22.57 4.84
C ARG A 34 14.00 22.22 5.89
N ALA A 35 12.81 21.84 5.44
CA ALA A 35 11.71 21.44 6.35
C ALA A 35 12.07 20.20 7.19
N ALA A 36 12.75 19.22 6.58
CA ALA A 36 13.20 18.00 7.25
C ALA A 36 14.42 18.19 8.16
N GLY A 37 15.09 19.36 8.11
CA GLY A 37 16.34 19.60 8.85
C GLY A 37 17.50 18.68 8.41
N VAL A 38 17.55 18.34 7.12
CA VAL A 38 18.61 17.50 6.53
C VAL A 38 19.31 18.24 5.38
N THR A 39 20.52 17.77 5.00
CA THR A 39 21.26 18.35 3.88
C THR A 39 20.75 17.82 2.55
N ARG A 40 20.96 18.56 1.45
CA ARG A 40 20.70 18.05 0.09
C ARG A 40 21.55 16.80 -0.22
N GLN A 41 22.75 16.71 0.31
CA GLN A 41 23.58 15.53 0.16
C GLN A 41 22.94 14.31 0.81
N ALA A 42 22.38 14.46 2.02
CA ALA A 42 21.63 13.39 2.69
C ALA A 42 20.39 12.97 1.88
N PHE A 43 19.70 13.91 1.24
CA PHE A 43 18.59 13.56 0.33
C PHE A 43 19.08 12.67 -0.81
N TYR A 44 20.10 13.09 -1.55
CA TYR A 44 20.62 12.34 -2.72
C TYR A 44 21.36 11.05 -2.35
N TYR A 45 21.72 10.88 -1.09
CA TYR A 45 22.22 9.60 -0.57
C TYR A 45 21.09 8.54 -0.51
N HIS A 46 19.86 8.95 -0.20
CA HIS A 46 18.72 8.04 -0.03
C HIS A 46 17.80 7.97 -1.26
N PHE A 47 17.65 9.05 -2.01
CA PHE A 47 16.67 9.18 -3.09
C PHE A 47 17.26 9.91 -4.30
N ASN A 48 16.97 9.41 -5.50
CA ASN A 48 17.42 10.02 -6.74
C ASN A 48 16.59 11.26 -7.12
N SER A 49 15.33 11.30 -6.71
CA SER A 49 14.37 12.36 -7.06
C SER A 49 13.26 12.48 -6.02
N LEU A 50 12.42 13.53 -6.13
CA LEU A 50 11.19 13.64 -5.35
C LEU A 50 10.19 12.54 -5.69
N SER A 51 10.16 12.09 -6.95
CA SER A 51 9.29 10.97 -7.35
C SER A 51 9.73 9.67 -6.70
N ASP A 52 11.04 9.45 -6.53
CA ASP A 52 11.59 8.30 -5.83
C ASP A 52 11.23 8.32 -4.33
N LEU A 53 11.37 9.47 -3.67
CA LEU A 53 10.90 9.66 -2.31
C LEU A 53 9.37 9.45 -2.20
N ASN A 54 8.59 9.96 -3.15
CA ASN A 54 7.14 9.76 -3.16
C ASN A 54 6.78 8.28 -3.33
N ALA A 55 7.48 7.55 -4.19
CA ALA A 55 7.29 6.12 -4.36
C ALA A 55 7.59 5.32 -3.08
N TRP A 56 8.63 5.74 -2.34
CA TRP A 56 8.92 5.15 -1.03
C TRP A 56 7.82 5.48 0.00
N VAL A 57 7.41 6.75 0.12
CA VAL A 57 6.31 7.15 1.02
C VAL A 57 5.02 6.41 0.68
N PHE A 58 4.71 6.26 -0.60
CA PHE A 58 3.55 5.50 -1.06
C PHE A 58 3.55 4.04 -0.56
N ARG A 59 4.70 3.35 -0.65
CA ARG A 59 4.83 1.99 -0.12
C ARG A 59 4.65 1.92 1.40
N GLU A 60 5.25 2.86 2.13
CA GLU A 60 5.08 2.95 3.60
C GLU A 60 3.62 3.16 4.00
N GLU A 61 2.90 4.03 3.27
CA GLU A 61 1.47 4.30 3.52
C GLU A 61 0.60 3.06 3.27
N ILE A 62 0.87 2.30 2.20
CA ILE A 62 0.16 1.05 1.93
C ILE A 62 0.47 0.02 3.02
N THR A 63 1.74 -0.20 3.33
CA THR A 63 2.16 -1.14 4.38
C THR A 63 1.47 -0.82 5.70
N ALA A 64 1.50 0.45 6.12
CA ALA A 64 0.85 0.85 7.36
C ALA A 64 -0.65 0.53 7.38
N ARG A 65 -1.39 0.81 6.28
CA ARG A 65 -2.84 0.56 6.21
C ARG A 65 -3.17 -0.92 6.21
N LEU A 66 -2.41 -1.72 5.48
CA LEU A 66 -2.65 -3.17 5.41
C LEU A 66 -2.27 -3.86 6.73
N THR A 67 -1.23 -3.41 7.44
CA THR A 67 -0.75 -4.05 8.68
C THR A 67 -1.46 -3.59 9.95
N THR A 68 -1.94 -2.34 10.02
CA THR A 68 -2.56 -1.78 11.24
C THR A 68 -4.07 -1.92 11.32
N SER A 69 -4.73 -2.34 10.24
CA SER A 69 -6.18 -2.58 10.24
C SER A 69 -6.55 -3.70 11.21
N SER A 70 -7.59 -3.47 12.03
CA SER A 70 -8.10 -4.45 13.01
C SER A 70 -9.39 -5.17 12.57
N GLY A 71 -9.94 -4.85 11.41
CA GLY A 71 -11.18 -5.42 10.87
C GLY A 71 -10.94 -6.61 9.94
N GLU A 72 -11.96 -6.89 9.13
CA GLU A 72 -11.86 -7.83 8.03
C GLU A 72 -10.79 -7.40 7.03
N TRP A 73 -10.13 -8.35 6.41
CA TRP A 73 -9.05 -8.03 5.47
C TRP A 73 -9.51 -7.19 4.27
N LEU A 74 -10.77 -7.33 3.84
CA LEU A 74 -11.37 -6.49 2.80
C LEU A 74 -11.55 -5.03 3.25
N ASP A 75 -11.74 -4.77 4.54
CA ASP A 75 -11.83 -3.40 5.06
C ASP A 75 -10.48 -2.67 4.95
N ALA A 76 -9.38 -3.40 5.19
CA ALA A 76 -8.03 -2.84 5.01
C ALA A 76 -7.74 -2.51 3.54
N ILE A 77 -8.16 -3.37 2.62
CA ILE A 77 -8.03 -3.11 1.17
C ILE A 77 -8.87 -1.90 0.78
N GLU A 78 -10.12 -1.81 1.26
CA GLU A 78 -10.99 -0.66 1.01
C GLU A 78 -10.35 0.64 1.49
N ALA A 79 -9.90 0.67 2.74
CA ALA A 79 -9.23 1.85 3.32
C ALA A 79 -7.98 2.25 2.52
N THR A 80 -7.22 1.27 2.02
CA THR A 80 -6.05 1.51 1.17
C THR A 80 -6.45 2.11 -0.19
N MET A 81 -7.46 1.54 -0.85
CA MET A 81 -7.96 2.04 -2.14
C MET A 81 -8.60 3.43 -2.01
N MET A 82 -9.33 3.70 -0.91
CA MET A 82 -9.90 5.01 -0.63
C MET A 82 -8.79 6.06 -0.46
N TRP A 83 -7.76 5.73 0.30
CA TRP A 83 -6.61 6.62 0.46
C TRP A 83 -5.90 6.89 -0.89
N MET A 84 -5.70 5.86 -1.72
CA MET A 84 -5.13 6.03 -3.07
C MET A 84 -5.97 6.96 -3.94
N HIS A 85 -7.30 6.88 -3.81
CA HIS A 85 -8.23 7.73 -4.56
C HIS A 85 -8.19 9.19 -4.09
N GLU A 86 -8.12 9.41 -2.78
CA GLU A 86 -7.99 10.74 -2.17
C GLU A 86 -6.64 11.40 -2.52
N HIS A 87 -5.59 10.58 -2.70
CA HIS A 87 -4.22 11.00 -3.03
C HIS A 87 -3.82 10.56 -4.45
N ARG A 88 -4.74 10.74 -5.41
CA ARG A 88 -4.57 10.18 -6.76
C ARG A 88 -3.35 10.72 -7.52
N ASP A 89 -2.98 11.98 -7.32
CA ASP A 89 -1.84 12.58 -8.01
C ASP A 89 -0.52 11.97 -7.52
N GLU A 90 -0.38 11.76 -6.21
CA GLU A 90 0.74 11.09 -5.57
C GLU A 90 0.79 9.62 -5.95
N THR A 91 -0.37 8.95 -5.94
CA THR A 91 -0.52 7.54 -6.36
C THR A 91 -0.12 7.38 -7.81
N ALA A 92 -0.62 8.23 -8.72
CA ALA A 92 -0.27 8.19 -10.14
C ALA A 92 1.23 8.46 -10.37
N SER A 93 1.84 9.37 -9.58
CA SER A 93 3.28 9.61 -9.62
C SER A 93 4.08 8.39 -9.15
N ALA A 94 3.66 7.73 -8.07
CA ALA A 94 4.30 6.51 -7.58
C ALA A 94 4.20 5.37 -8.60
N MET A 95 3.03 5.16 -9.21
CA MET A 95 2.80 4.16 -10.27
C MET A 95 3.70 4.36 -11.49
N LYS A 96 4.07 5.60 -11.83
CA LYS A 96 5.01 5.89 -12.93
C LYS A 96 6.47 5.64 -12.56
N THR A 97 6.79 5.66 -11.26
CA THR A 97 8.16 5.54 -10.75
C THR A 97 8.51 4.10 -10.39
N ILE A 98 7.53 3.34 -9.89
CA ILE A 98 7.72 1.93 -9.49
C ILE A 98 7.48 1.05 -10.72
N GLU A 99 8.39 0.12 -10.99
CA GLU A 99 8.17 -0.89 -12.01
C GLU A 99 6.87 -1.69 -11.73
N ALA A 100 6.06 -1.91 -12.77
CA ALA A 100 4.72 -2.51 -12.59
C ALA A 100 4.79 -3.86 -11.87
N ASN A 101 5.72 -4.73 -12.25
CA ASN A 101 5.87 -6.05 -11.61
C ASN A 101 6.24 -5.93 -10.14
N ASP A 102 7.09 -4.95 -9.78
CA ASP A 102 7.49 -4.72 -8.38
C ASP A 102 6.31 -4.19 -7.55
N LEU A 103 5.47 -3.32 -8.14
CA LEU A 103 4.28 -2.82 -7.47
C LEU A 103 3.27 -3.93 -7.22
N TRP A 104 3.03 -4.79 -8.23
CA TRP A 104 2.09 -5.91 -8.08
C TRP A 104 2.58 -6.96 -7.09
N ALA A 105 3.86 -7.32 -7.14
CA ALA A 105 4.46 -8.24 -6.18
C ALA A 105 4.39 -7.67 -4.74
N PHE A 106 4.67 -6.39 -4.57
CA PHE A 106 4.56 -5.70 -3.29
C PHE A 106 3.13 -5.73 -2.75
N LEU A 107 2.13 -5.39 -3.56
CA LEU A 107 0.73 -5.44 -3.13
C LEU A 107 0.29 -6.87 -2.79
N ALA A 108 0.60 -7.83 -3.66
CA ALA A 108 0.22 -9.23 -3.45
C ALA A 108 0.81 -9.80 -2.16
N SER A 109 2.10 -9.55 -1.87
CA SER A 109 2.74 -10.06 -0.65
C SER A 109 2.12 -9.47 0.62
N HIS A 110 1.88 -8.16 0.67
CA HIS A 110 1.28 -7.52 1.85
C HIS A 110 -0.18 -7.93 2.06
N ILE A 111 -0.95 -8.09 0.97
CA ILE A 111 -2.32 -8.60 1.06
C ILE A 111 -2.33 -10.08 1.50
N GLN A 112 -1.37 -10.89 1.03
CA GLN A 112 -1.24 -12.28 1.47
C GLN A 112 -0.96 -12.36 2.98
N GLU A 113 0.01 -11.60 3.49
CA GLU A 113 0.33 -11.52 4.91
C GLU A 113 -0.88 -11.06 5.74
N LEU A 114 -1.61 -10.05 5.24
CA LEU A 114 -2.84 -9.56 5.88
C LEU A 114 -3.88 -10.69 5.98
N ILE A 115 -4.20 -11.36 4.87
CA ILE A 115 -5.19 -12.44 4.83
C ILE A 115 -4.75 -13.57 5.75
N GLU A 116 -3.50 -14.01 5.64
CA GLU A 116 -2.96 -15.11 6.46
C GLU A 116 -3.08 -14.82 7.96
N SER A 117 -2.86 -13.56 8.37
CA SER A 117 -3.01 -13.12 9.76
C SER A 117 -4.46 -13.18 10.28
N ARG A 118 -5.45 -13.27 9.40
CA ARG A 118 -6.88 -13.32 9.71
C ARG A 118 -7.50 -14.70 9.59
N LEU A 119 -6.76 -15.66 9.01
CA LEU A 119 -7.24 -17.03 8.85
C LEU A 119 -7.20 -17.80 10.18
N ASP A 120 -8.09 -18.78 10.30
CA ASP A 120 -8.15 -19.66 11.47
C ASP A 120 -6.80 -20.36 11.72
N GLY A 121 -6.22 -20.13 12.89
CA GLY A 121 -4.95 -20.71 13.31
C GLY A 121 -4.99 -22.22 13.51
N SER A 122 -6.16 -22.85 13.56
CA SER A 122 -6.31 -24.31 13.64
C SER A 122 -6.00 -25.02 12.31
N ALA A 123 -6.07 -24.32 11.18
CA ALA A 123 -5.69 -24.86 9.87
C ALA A 123 -4.17 -25.02 9.73
N THR A 124 -3.73 -25.97 8.89
CA THR A 124 -2.30 -26.15 8.62
C THR A 124 -1.68 -24.90 7.98
N ALA A 125 -0.39 -24.66 8.22
CA ALA A 125 0.33 -23.53 7.61
C ALA A 125 0.23 -23.56 6.08
N THR A 126 0.37 -24.74 5.47
CA THR A 126 0.24 -24.93 4.02
C THR A 126 -1.15 -24.54 3.50
N ALA A 127 -2.22 -24.95 4.19
CA ALA A 127 -3.59 -24.60 3.78
C ALA A 127 -3.83 -23.09 3.89
N ARG A 128 -3.36 -22.46 4.96
CA ARG A 128 -3.45 -20.99 5.11
C ARG A 128 -2.70 -20.25 4.02
N ASP A 129 -1.46 -20.64 3.73
CA ASP A 129 -0.64 -20.04 2.68
C ASP A 129 -1.33 -20.12 1.30
N VAL A 130 -1.80 -21.31 0.91
CA VAL A 130 -2.50 -21.52 -0.38
C VAL A 130 -3.76 -20.65 -0.49
N VAL A 131 -4.56 -20.58 0.57
CA VAL A 131 -5.79 -19.75 0.58
C VAL A 131 -5.42 -18.28 0.55
N ALA A 132 -4.49 -17.83 1.39
CA ALA A 132 -4.07 -16.44 1.44
C ALA A 132 -3.49 -15.97 0.11
N GLN A 133 -2.62 -16.77 -0.50
CA GLN A 133 -2.04 -16.49 -1.82
C GLN A 133 -3.11 -16.35 -2.90
N HIS A 134 -4.09 -17.27 -2.96
CA HIS A 134 -5.17 -17.21 -3.95
C HIS A 134 -5.96 -15.92 -3.86
N PHE A 135 -6.42 -15.56 -2.66
CA PHE A 135 -7.23 -14.36 -2.46
C PHE A 135 -6.41 -13.06 -2.57
N ALA A 136 -5.13 -13.10 -2.22
CA ALA A 136 -4.22 -11.97 -2.43
C ALA A 136 -4.03 -11.66 -3.91
N LEU A 137 -3.78 -12.67 -4.75
CA LEU A 137 -3.64 -12.51 -6.19
C LEU A 137 -4.93 -11.98 -6.82
N ALA A 138 -6.08 -12.53 -6.45
CA ALA A 138 -7.37 -12.07 -6.94
C ALA A 138 -7.64 -10.60 -6.53
N SER A 139 -7.38 -10.24 -5.27
CA SER A 139 -7.55 -8.88 -4.77
C SER A 139 -6.60 -7.90 -5.45
N THR A 140 -5.34 -8.29 -5.62
CA THR A 140 -4.35 -7.47 -6.34
C THR A 140 -4.77 -7.24 -7.79
N ALA A 141 -5.33 -8.24 -8.47
CA ALA A 141 -5.83 -8.08 -9.84
C ALA A 141 -7.00 -7.08 -9.93
N HIS A 142 -7.93 -7.11 -8.97
CA HIS A 142 -9.03 -6.14 -8.89
C HIS A 142 -8.51 -4.72 -8.60
N MET A 143 -7.57 -4.57 -7.67
CA MET A 143 -6.91 -3.29 -7.38
C MET A 143 -6.17 -2.78 -8.63
N ALA A 144 -5.40 -3.64 -9.29
CA ALA A 144 -4.67 -3.31 -10.50
C ALA A 144 -5.60 -2.78 -11.61
N GLN A 145 -6.70 -3.49 -11.87
CA GLN A 145 -7.69 -3.07 -12.85
C GLN A 145 -8.26 -1.68 -12.52
N TRP A 146 -8.58 -1.45 -11.25
CA TRP A 146 -9.07 -0.15 -10.79
C TRP A 146 -7.99 0.95 -10.91
N MET A 147 -6.75 0.70 -10.51
CA MET A 147 -5.64 1.65 -10.65
C MET A 147 -5.39 2.01 -12.12
N LEU A 148 -5.41 1.02 -13.02
CA LEU A 148 -5.22 1.21 -14.46
C LEU A 148 -6.39 1.96 -15.14
N SER A 149 -7.56 2.02 -14.50
CA SER A 149 -8.68 2.87 -14.99
C SER A 149 -8.50 4.37 -14.69
N GLY A 150 -7.37 4.77 -14.10
CA GLY A 150 -7.00 6.17 -13.85
C GLY A 150 -7.35 6.68 -12.46
N LEU A 151 -7.74 5.81 -11.52
CA LEU A 151 -8.10 6.19 -10.13
C LEU A 151 -9.32 7.14 -10.02
N GLU A 152 -10.07 7.35 -11.10
CA GLU A 152 -11.20 8.29 -11.13
C GLU A 152 -12.48 7.70 -10.54
N VAL A 153 -12.68 6.40 -10.72
CA VAL A 153 -13.86 5.69 -10.22
C VAL A 153 -13.74 5.53 -8.71
N ASN A 154 -14.82 5.82 -7.98
CA ASN A 154 -14.86 5.55 -6.55
C ASN A 154 -14.56 4.08 -6.26
N PRO A 155 -13.54 3.77 -5.45
CA PRO A 155 -13.12 2.38 -5.19
C PRO A 155 -14.21 1.52 -4.55
N SER A 156 -15.19 2.10 -3.88
CA SER A 156 -16.31 1.36 -3.26
C SER A 156 -17.04 0.45 -4.25
N VAL A 157 -17.07 0.80 -5.55
CA VAL A 157 -17.69 -0.06 -6.58
C VAL A 157 -16.87 -1.34 -6.81
N ALA A 158 -15.54 -1.22 -6.85
CA ALA A 158 -14.65 -2.37 -6.98
C ALA A 158 -14.68 -3.24 -5.72
N ILE A 159 -14.66 -2.60 -4.55
CA ILE A 159 -14.74 -3.27 -3.24
C ILE A 159 -16.07 -4.00 -3.07
N ALA A 160 -17.21 -3.41 -3.46
CA ALA A 160 -18.51 -4.09 -3.38
C ALA A 160 -18.51 -5.40 -4.19
N ARG A 161 -17.88 -5.41 -5.36
CA ARG A 161 -17.71 -6.63 -6.16
C ARG A 161 -16.81 -7.66 -5.47
N MET A 162 -15.70 -7.21 -4.90
CA MET A 162 -14.79 -8.08 -4.15
C MET A 162 -15.51 -8.71 -2.95
N ARG A 163 -16.30 -7.94 -2.20
CA ARG A 163 -17.08 -8.45 -1.06
C ARG A 163 -18.06 -9.54 -1.50
N VAL A 164 -18.82 -9.34 -2.56
CA VAL A 164 -19.75 -10.35 -3.09
C VAL A 164 -19.03 -11.65 -3.46
N LEU A 165 -17.84 -11.56 -4.02
CA LEU A 165 -17.10 -12.72 -4.53
C LEU A 165 -16.24 -13.41 -3.47
N MET A 166 -15.80 -12.69 -2.43
CA MET A 166 -14.72 -13.15 -1.54
C MET A 166 -15.13 -13.27 -0.07
N THR A 167 -16.25 -12.63 0.37
CA THR A 167 -16.74 -12.78 1.75
C THR A 167 -17.05 -14.25 2.03
N ASP A 168 -16.61 -14.76 3.18
CA ASP A 168 -16.74 -16.15 3.65
C ASP A 168 -16.05 -17.22 2.77
N GLN A 169 -15.49 -16.83 1.62
CA GLN A 169 -14.84 -17.79 0.72
C GLN A 169 -13.51 -18.30 1.26
N THR A 170 -12.77 -17.48 2.01
CA THR A 170 -11.52 -17.92 2.69
C THR A 170 -11.79 -19.04 3.68
N THR A 171 -12.80 -18.90 4.52
CA THR A 171 -13.22 -19.93 5.49
C THR A 171 -13.70 -21.20 4.78
N SER A 172 -14.50 -21.04 3.73
CA SER A 172 -15.00 -22.17 2.92
C SER A 172 -13.85 -22.91 2.21
N ALA A 173 -12.85 -22.19 1.71
CA ALA A 173 -11.67 -22.77 1.06
C ALA A 173 -10.81 -23.57 2.07
N LEU A 174 -10.57 -23.01 3.27
CA LEU A 174 -9.86 -23.72 4.34
C LEU A 174 -10.55 -25.01 4.74
N ALA A 175 -11.88 -24.99 4.92
CA ALA A 175 -12.65 -26.16 5.28
C ALA A 175 -12.56 -27.29 4.23
N ARG A 176 -12.41 -26.95 2.95
CA ARG A 176 -12.22 -27.95 1.87
C ARG A 176 -10.81 -28.56 1.87
N LEU A 177 -9.80 -27.77 2.25
CA LEU A 177 -8.40 -28.26 2.31
C LEU A 177 -8.10 -29.05 3.59
N ALA A 178 -8.99 -29.02 4.58
CA ALA A 178 -8.89 -29.79 5.82
C ALA A 178 -9.50 -31.21 5.71
N GLN A 179 -10.14 -31.54 4.60
CA GLN A 179 -10.72 -32.88 4.31
C GLN A 179 -9.68 -33.79 3.65
#